data_9163d16d5259561b255704e44f9a5ed1
#
_entry.id   9163d16d5259561b255704e44f9a5ed1
#
_cell.length_a   1.000
_cell.length_b   1.000
_cell.length_c   1.000
_cell.angle_alpha   90.00
_cell.angle_beta   90.00
_cell.angle_gamma   90.00
#
_symmetry.space_group_name_H-M   'P 1'
#
loop_
_entity.id
_entity.type
_entity.pdbx_description
1 polymer ?
#
loop_
_entity_poly.entity_id
_entity_poly.type
_entity_poly.pdbx_seq_one_letter_code
_entity_poly.pdbx_strand_id
1 'polypeptide(L)'
;MPQLDSNQLWERFKKYYTEFPSINLSLDISRMNFTEEFIEEMRPRLAKAFRAMAELEAGAIANPDENRMVGHYWLRNSSLAPTTEIKTAIDQTLADIKAFTAKVHAGEITGADGNFEHFLIIGIGGSALGPQFVSKALTQPGQDRMTPWFIDNTDPDGIDQIKAKLANLLGKTLVIVISKSGGTKETRNGMLEIHAAYEEAGLDFSKHAVAITGEGSNLDQIASTESWVQRFPMWDWVGGRTSETSAVGLLPAALQGFDIDGFLRGAAACDEVTRNESFEENPAAQLAAMWYYSGDGQGRKDMVILPYKDRLELFSKYLQQLIMESLGKELDLDGNIVNQGIAVYGNKGSTDQHAYVQQLRDGIHNFFVTFIRVLTHRDNTSMEVDPGITTGDYLDGFYQGTRKALYENKRESITININNIDGFNIGMLIALYERTVGCLLYTSDAADE
;
A
#
# COMPACT_ATOMS: atom_id res chain seq x y z
N MET A 1 20.74 -25.22 -0.73
CA MET A 1 21.86 -25.48 0.20
C MET A 1 21.54 -26.66 1.10
N PRO A 2 22.53 -27.36 1.70
CA PRO A 2 22.28 -28.30 2.79
C PRO A 2 21.58 -27.53 3.95
N GLN A 3 20.78 -28.26 4.72
CA GLN A 3 20.13 -27.69 5.90
C GLN A 3 21.20 -27.31 6.92
N LEU A 4 21.19 -26.03 7.35
CA LEU A 4 22.15 -25.54 8.33
C LEU A 4 21.78 -26.05 9.73
N ASP A 5 22.78 -26.34 10.56
CA ASP A 5 22.57 -26.62 11.97
C ASP A 5 22.20 -25.33 12.77
N SER A 6 21.84 -25.48 14.04
CA SER A 6 21.39 -24.37 14.86
C SER A 6 22.46 -23.28 15.03
N ASN A 7 23.76 -23.65 15.12
CA ASN A 7 24.84 -22.67 15.25
C ASN A 7 25.05 -21.91 13.94
N GLN A 8 25.08 -22.64 12.83
CA GLN A 8 25.16 -22.01 11.49
C GLN A 8 24.01 -21.09 11.20
N LEU A 9 22.78 -21.47 11.61
CA LEU A 9 21.60 -20.62 11.51
C LEU A 9 21.72 -19.36 12.35
N TRP A 10 22.28 -19.48 13.56
CA TRP A 10 22.49 -18.33 14.44
C TRP A 10 23.53 -17.36 13.87
N GLU A 11 24.67 -17.87 13.35
CA GLU A 11 25.66 -17.03 12.69
C GLU A 11 25.08 -16.34 11.44
N ARG A 12 24.29 -17.07 10.65
CA ARG A 12 23.62 -16.50 9.48
C ARG A 12 22.58 -15.46 9.88
N PHE A 13 21.81 -15.68 10.94
CA PHE A 13 20.87 -14.69 11.47
C PHE A 13 21.61 -13.41 11.89
N LYS A 14 22.67 -13.49 12.66
CA LYS A 14 23.46 -12.31 13.05
C LYS A 14 24.01 -11.53 11.87
N LYS A 15 24.31 -12.20 10.76
CA LYS A 15 24.84 -11.57 9.55
C LYS A 15 23.78 -10.90 8.70
N TYR A 16 22.57 -11.46 8.64
CA TYR A 16 21.51 -11.06 7.71
C TYR A 16 20.23 -10.61 8.39
N TYR A 17 20.29 -10.28 9.65
CA TYR A 17 19.29 -9.52 10.38
C TYR A 17 19.78 -8.09 10.51
N THR A 18 19.02 -7.15 9.95
CA THR A 18 19.39 -5.73 9.95
C THR A 18 18.29 -4.92 10.63
N GLU A 19 18.69 -4.01 11.51
CA GLU A 19 17.79 -3.06 12.16
C GLU A 19 17.89 -1.69 11.49
N PHE A 20 16.75 -1.06 11.29
CA PHE A 20 16.59 0.30 10.76
C PHE A 20 15.81 1.13 11.79
N PRO A 21 16.46 1.59 12.88
CA PRO A 21 15.76 2.21 14.01
C PRO A 21 15.02 3.49 13.65
N SER A 22 15.52 4.27 12.69
CA SER A 22 14.89 5.53 12.26
C SER A 22 13.51 5.34 11.62
N ILE A 23 13.20 4.11 11.17
CA ILE A 23 11.92 3.76 10.55
C ILE A 23 11.19 2.63 11.30
N ASN A 24 11.59 2.31 12.53
CA ASN A 24 10.98 1.27 13.38
C ASN A 24 10.89 -0.11 12.71
N LEU A 25 11.85 -0.43 11.86
CA LEU A 25 11.87 -1.64 11.04
C LEU A 25 13.07 -2.52 11.41
N SER A 26 12.88 -3.83 11.39
CA SER A 26 13.98 -4.77 11.18
C SER A 26 13.63 -5.80 10.12
N LEU A 27 14.66 -6.24 9.40
CA LEU A 27 14.54 -7.16 8.28
C LEU A 27 15.45 -8.38 8.52
N ASP A 28 14.88 -9.57 8.42
CA ASP A 28 15.59 -10.84 8.49
C ASP A 28 15.47 -11.58 7.15
N ILE A 29 16.56 -11.63 6.41
CA ILE A 29 16.70 -12.39 5.16
C ILE A 29 17.51 -13.67 5.35
N SER A 30 17.86 -14.04 6.58
CA SER A 30 18.72 -15.19 6.89
C SER A 30 18.12 -16.54 6.50
N ARG A 31 16.79 -16.60 6.27
CA ARG A 31 16.11 -17.83 5.84
C ARG A 31 15.95 -17.95 4.31
N MET A 32 16.53 -17.03 3.57
CA MET A 32 16.73 -17.16 2.12
C MET A 32 18.03 -17.90 1.85
N ASN A 33 18.08 -18.74 0.81
CA ASN A 33 19.22 -19.66 0.57
C ASN A 33 20.32 -19.06 -0.33
N PHE A 34 20.35 -17.75 -0.50
CA PHE A 34 21.38 -17.05 -1.27
C PHE A 34 22.79 -17.23 -0.68
N THR A 35 23.81 -17.02 -1.50
CA THR A 35 25.24 -17.04 -1.11
C THR A 35 25.81 -15.62 -1.09
N GLU A 36 27.03 -15.47 -0.57
CA GLU A 36 27.75 -14.19 -0.61
C GLU A 36 28.10 -13.78 -2.04
N GLU A 37 28.46 -14.75 -2.86
CA GLU A 37 28.73 -14.54 -4.28
C GLU A 37 27.52 -13.93 -5.00
N PHE A 38 26.32 -14.39 -4.68
CA PHE A 38 25.09 -13.79 -5.23
C PHE A 38 24.96 -12.29 -4.85
N ILE A 39 25.26 -11.93 -3.59
CA ILE A 39 25.23 -10.51 -3.19
C ILE A 39 26.26 -9.70 -3.99
N GLU A 40 27.47 -10.22 -4.16
CA GLU A 40 28.49 -9.53 -4.96
C GLU A 40 28.08 -9.39 -6.44
N GLU A 41 27.39 -10.39 -7.01
CA GLU A 41 26.82 -10.31 -8.36
C GLU A 41 25.69 -9.27 -8.46
N MET A 42 24.92 -9.08 -7.37
CA MET A 42 23.84 -8.09 -7.33
C MET A 42 24.33 -6.63 -7.18
N ARG A 43 25.50 -6.39 -6.57
CA ARG A 43 26.01 -5.03 -6.32
C ARG A 43 26.03 -4.13 -7.55
N PRO A 44 26.57 -4.52 -8.71
CA PRO A 44 26.55 -3.68 -9.91
C PRO A 44 25.13 -3.42 -10.43
N ARG A 45 24.21 -4.38 -10.31
CA ARG A 45 22.80 -4.21 -10.69
C ARG A 45 22.08 -3.22 -9.78
N LEU A 46 22.27 -3.36 -8.46
CA LEU A 46 21.73 -2.43 -7.48
C LEU A 46 22.29 -1.01 -7.67
N ALA A 47 23.59 -0.88 -7.97
CA ALA A 47 24.18 0.44 -8.26
C ALA A 47 23.57 1.10 -9.52
N LYS A 48 23.18 0.30 -10.54
CA LYS A 48 22.41 0.79 -11.70
C LYS A 48 21.03 1.27 -11.24
N ALA A 49 20.33 0.46 -10.44
CA ALA A 49 19.01 0.77 -9.93
C ALA A 49 19.02 2.04 -9.05
N PHE A 50 20.01 2.23 -8.17
CA PHE A 50 20.11 3.44 -7.35
C PHE A 50 20.27 4.71 -8.18
N ARG A 51 21.09 4.68 -9.25
CA ARG A 51 21.23 5.82 -10.16
C ARG A 51 19.92 6.12 -10.89
N ALA A 52 19.26 5.09 -11.43
CA ALA A 52 17.98 5.26 -12.12
C ALA A 52 16.88 5.80 -11.18
N MET A 53 16.83 5.32 -9.94
CA MET A 53 15.91 5.84 -8.91
C MET A 53 16.21 7.31 -8.56
N ALA A 54 17.48 7.71 -8.51
CA ALA A 54 17.86 9.10 -8.26
C ALA A 54 17.47 10.01 -9.43
N GLU A 55 17.66 9.56 -10.67
CA GLU A 55 17.24 10.28 -11.87
C GLU A 55 15.72 10.43 -11.93
N LEU A 56 14.97 9.37 -11.61
CA LEU A 56 13.51 9.37 -11.52
C LEU A 56 13.02 10.39 -10.47
N GLU A 57 13.59 10.38 -9.27
CA GLU A 57 13.24 11.36 -8.23
C GLU A 57 13.60 12.80 -8.63
N ALA A 58 14.62 12.99 -9.46
CA ALA A 58 14.99 14.29 -10.02
C ALA A 58 14.05 14.76 -11.15
N GLY A 59 13.05 13.96 -11.56
CA GLY A 59 12.05 14.31 -12.56
C GLY A 59 12.38 13.84 -13.98
N ALA A 60 13.21 12.80 -14.15
CA ALA A 60 13.38 12.16 -15.45
C ALA A 60 12.04 11.58 -15.94
N ILE A 61 11.88 11.56 -17.28
CA ILE A 61 10.74 10.88 -17.89
C ILE A 61 10.96 9.37 -17.75
N ALA A 62 10.15 8.73 -16.94
CA ALA A 62 10.23 7.30 -16.68
C ALA A 62 9.20 6.49 -17.50
N ASN A 63 8.11 7.14 -17.93
CA ASN A 63 7.18 6.55 -18.89
C ASN A 63 7.33 7.26 -20.24
N PRO A 64 8.15 6.74 -21.16
CA PRO A 64 8.40 7.38 -22.46
C PRO A 64 7.18 7.34 -23.39
N ASP A 65 6.31 6.34 -23.29
CA ASP A 65 5.13 6.20 -24.14
C ASP A 65 4.12 7.31 -23.90
N GLU A 66 3.93 7.70 -22.65
CA GLU A 66 3.04 8.79 -22.25
C GLU A 66 3.79 10.10 -21.99
N ASN A 67 5.11 10.11 -22.12
CA ASN A 67 5.99 11.26 -21.80
C ASN A 67 5.76 11.80 -20.39
N ARG A 68 5.70 10.91 -19.38
CA ARG A 68 5.39 11.25 -18.00
C ARG A 68 6.56 11.03 -17.05
N MET A 69 6.65 11.93 -16.07
CA MET A 69 7.47 11.74 -14.86
C MET A 69 6.75 10.77 -13.90
N VAL A 70 7.50 10.19 -12.95
CA VAL A 70 6.97 9.43 -11.82
C VAL A 70 7.35 10.14 -10.54
N GLY A 71 6.37 10.79 -9.90
CA GLY A 71 6.62 11.74 -8.83
C GLY A 71 5.93 11.44 -7.50
N HIS A 72 5.42 10.23 -7.28
CA HIS A 72 4.79 9.89 -6.00
C HIS A 72 5.72 10.08 -4.80
N TYR A 73 7.03 10.04 -4.97
CA TYR A 73 8.02 10.33 -3.92
C TYR A 73 7.97 11.79 -3.45
N TRP A 74 7.63 12.74 -4.34
CA TRP A 74 7.52 14.17 -3.98
C TRP A 74 6.34 14.45 -3.05
N LEU A 75 5.30 13.60 -3.08
CA LEU A 75 4.13 13.73 -2.19
C LEU A 75 4.50 13.59 -0.71
N ARG A 76 5.60 12.91 -0.40
CA ARG A 76 6.11 12.66 0.95
C ARG A 76 7.07 13.75 1.41
N ASN A 77 7.75 14.38 0.45
CA ASN A 77 8.65 15.51 0.67
C ASN A 77 8.64 16.43 -0.56
N SER A 78 7.78 17.42 -0.54
CA SER A 78 7.58 18.35 -1.65
C SER A 78 8.84 19.16 -2.03
N SER A 79 9.83 19.25 -1.13
CA SER A 79 11.10 19.95 -1.41
C SER A 79 11.94 19.24 -2.49
N LEU A 80 11.64 17.97 -2.79
CA LEU A 80 12.29 17.17 -3.83
C LEU A 80 11.62 17.33 -5.21
N ALA A 81 10.48 18.02 -5.28
CA ALA A 81 9.79 18.22 -6.54
C ALA A 81 10.68 18.99 -7.54
N PRO A 82 10.67 18.60 -8.83
CA PRO A 82 11.58 19.16 -9.83
C PRO A 82 11.29 20.64 -10.17
N THR A 83 10.08 21.11 -9.86
CA THR A 83 9.69 22.51 -10.09
C THR A 83 8.96 23.11 -8.89
N THR A 84 9.02 24.44 -8.78
CA THR A 84 8.32 25.19 -7.73
C THR A 84 6.80 25.04 -7.85
N GLU A 85 6.27 24.92 -9.07
CA GLU A 85 4.85 24.74 -9.35
C GLU A 85 4.34 23.42 -8.77
N ILE A 86 5.06 22.31 -9.01
CA ILE A 86 4.71 20.99 -8.46
C ILE A 86 4.77 21.02 -6.92
N LYS A 87 5.86 21.59 -6.37
CA LYS A 87 5.99 21.77 -4.91
C LYS A 87 4.80 22.51 -4.34
N THR A 88 4.47 23.66 -4.91
CA THR A 88 3.36 24.51 -4.43
C THR A 88 2.03 23.77 -4.53
N ALA A 89 1.78 23.03 -5.62
CA ALA A 89 0.56 22.25 -5.80
C ALA A 89 0.41 21.16 -4.73
N ILE A 90 1.51 20.45 -4.39
CA ILE A 90 1.52 19.44 -3.33
C ILE A 90 1.21 20.09 -1.97
N ASP A 91 1.95 21.14 -1.60
CA ASP A 91 1.79 21.83 -0.32
C ASP A 91 0.38 22.41 -0.14
N GLN A 92 -0.17 23.02 -1.20
CA GLN A 92 -1.53 23.57 -1.20
C GLN A 92 -2.59 22.47 -1.06
N THR A 93 -2.44 21.37 -1.82
CA THR A 93 -3.40 20.26 -1.74
C THR A 93 -3.42 19.63 -0.34
N LEU A 94 -2.26 19.46 0.30
CA LEU A 94 -2.20 18.95 1.67
C LEU A 94 -2.87 19.93 2.66
N ALA A 95 -2.65 21.23 2.49
CA ALA A 95 -3.31 22.25 3.31
C ALA A 95 -4.84 22.25 3.10
N ASP A 96 -5.29 22.11 1.85
CA ASP A 96 -6.71 22.07 1.50
C ASP A 96 -7.40 20.81 2.06
N ILE A 97 -6.76 19.65 2.03
CA ILE A 97 -7.27 18.42 2.66
C ILE A 97 -7.48 18.64 4.16
N LYS A 98 -6.48 19.19 4.85
CA LYS A 98 -6.56 19.45 6.29
C LYS A 98 -7.66 20.47 6.63
N ALA A 99 -7.72 21.57 5.87
CA ALA A 99 -8.74 22.60 6.07
C ALA A 99 -10.15 22.08 5.81
N PHE A 100 -10.35 21.32 4.72
CA PHE A 100 -11.62 20.70 4.40
C PHE A 100 -12.07 19.72 5.49
N THR A 101 -11.19 18.81 5.87
CA THR A 101 -11.47 17.83 6.93
C THR A 101 -11.80 18.48 8.26
N ALA A 102 -11.07 19.53 8.65
CA ALA A 102 -11.36 20.28 9.86
C ALA A 102 -12.76 20.89 9.85
N LYS A 103 -13.20 21.46 8.72
CA LYS A 103 -14.55 22.02 8.55
C LYS A 103 -15.63 20.94 8.61
N VAL A 104 -15.39 19.77 7.99
CA VAL A 104 -16.32 18.63 8.07
C VAL A 104 -16.46 18.17 9.52
N HIS A 105 -15.35 17.98 10.21
CA HIS A 105 -15.34 17.52 11.61
C HIS A 105 -15.92 18.55 12.60
N ALA A 106 -15.84 19.85 12.28
CA ALA A 106 -16.43 20.92 13.07
C ALA A 106 -17.93 21.13 12.79
N GLY A 107 -18.48 20.45 11.78
CA GLY A 107 -19.86 20.66 11.34
C GLY A 107 -20.10 22.00 10.62
N GLU A 108 -19.05 22.60 10.06
CA GLU A 108 -19.15 23.77 9.18
C GLU A 108 -19.56 23.38 7.75
N ILE A 109 -19.20 22.14 7.34
CA ILE A 109 -19.66 21.49 6.13
C ILE A 109 -20.49 20.29 6.57
N THR A 110 -21.78 20.29 6.22
CA THR A 110 -22.76 19.30 6.66
C THR A 110 -23.54 18.71 5.49
N GLY A 111 -24.07 17.52 5.69
CA GLY A 111 -25.07 16.93 4.83
C GLY A 111 -26.49 17.46 5.12
N ALA A 112 -27.47 16.91 4.46
CA ALA A 112 -28.85 17.29 4.60
C ALA A 112 -29.44 17.02 6.01
N ASP A 113 -28.95 15.94 6.66
CA ASP A 113 -29.42 15.50 7.97
C ASP A 113 -28.44 15.88 9.11
N GLY A 114 -27.62 16.91 8.91
CA GLY A 114 -26.63 17.39 9.89
C GLY A 114 -25.20 16.98 9.57
N ASN A 115 -24.37 16.78 10.60
CA ASN A 115 -22.98 16.47 10.42
C ASN A 115 -22.76 15.17 9.61
N PHE A 116 -21.73 15.16 8.77
CA PHE A 116 -21.31 13.93 8.11
C PHE A 116 -20.75 12.94 9.14
N GLU A 117 -21.30 11.74 9.18
CA GLU A 117 -20.89 10.63 10.05
C GLU A 117 -20.28 9.49 9.24
N HIS A 118 -20.54 9.49 7.92
CA HIS A 118 -20.10 8.46 6.99
C HIS A 118 -19.46 9.10 5.76
N PHE A 119 -18.58 8.34 5.11
CA PHE A 119 -18.19 8.67 3.74
C PHE A 119 -18.19 7.42 2.86
N LEU A 120 -18.50 7.61 1.58
CA LEU A 120 -18.54 6.57 0.57
C LEU A 120 -17.48 6.86 -0.50
N ILE A 121 -16.50 5.99 -0.66
CA ILE A 121 -15.56 6.05 -1.77
C ILE A 121 -16.12 5.27 -2.96
N ILE A 122 -16.15 5.91 -4.12
CA ILE A 122 -16.48 5.31 -5.40
C ILE A 122 -15.23 5.40 -6.28
N GLY A 123 -14.54 4.29 -6.49
CA GLY A 123 -13.27 4.20 -7.22
C GLY A 123 -12.86 2.76 -7.43
N ILE A 124 -11.95 2.50 -8.37
CA ILE A 124 -11.46 1.15 -8.66
C ILE A 124 -9.94 1.12 -8.72
N GLY A 125 -9.34 -0.06 -8.53
CA GLY A 125 -7.88 -0.22 -8.53
C GLY A 125 -7.21 0.66 -7.47
N GLY A 126 -6.23 1.48 -7.85
CA GLY A 126 -5.52 2.37 -6.95
C GLY A 126 -6.39 3.40 -6.25
N SER A 127 -7.55 3.73 -6.82
CA SER A 127 -8.52 4.63 -6.18
C SER A 127 -9.33 3.98 -5.05
N ALA A 128 -9.19 2.66 -4.83
CA ALA A 128 -9.91 1.94 -3.79
C ALA A 128 -9.01 1.07 -2.91
N LEU A 129 -8.03 0.35 -3.49
CA LEU A 129 -7.24 -0.67 -2.78
C LEU A 129 -6.39 -0.07 -1.66
N GLY A 130 -5.70 1.04 -1.93
CA GLY A 130 -4.93 1.77 -0.93
C GLY A 130 -5.80 2.30 0.20
N PRO A 131 -6.86 3.10 -0.08
CA PRO A 131 -7.79 3.58 0.93
C PRO A 131 -8.45 2.45 1.75
N GLN A 132 -8.84 1.31 1.15
CA GLN A 132 -9.36 0.15 1.87
C GLN A 132 -8.32 -0.42 2.83
N PHE A 133 -7.08 -0.59 2.36
CA PHE A 133 -6.00 -1.12 3.19
C PHE A 133 -5.68 -0.20 4.36
N VAL A 134 -5.49 1.10 4.12
CA VAL A 134 -5.17 2.08 5.17
C VAL A 134 -6.31 2.19 6.18
N SER A 135 -7.55 2.25 5.71
CA SER A 135 -8.74 2.22 6.57
C SER A 135 -8.76 0.98 7.46
N LYS A 136 -8.60 -0.23 6.90
CA LYS A 136 -8.55 -1.49 7.67
C LYS A 136 -7.38 -1.52 8.66
N ALA A 137 -6.22 -1.02 8.26
CA ALA A 137 -5.02 -1.04 9.09
C ALA A 137 -5.09 -0.07 10.26
N LEU A 138 -5.63 1.13 10.07
CA LEU A 138 -5.60 2.18 11.08
C LEU A 138 -6.88 2.30 11.92
N THR A 139 -8.00 1.72 11.48
CA THR A 139 -9.26 1.77 12.20
C THR A 139 -9.12 1.28 13.65
N GLN A 140 -9.74 2.00 14.56
CA GLN A 140 -9.85 1.61 15.97
C GLN A 140 -11.29 1.82 16.43
N PRO A 141 -11.97 0.78 16.92
CA PRO A 141 -13.36 0.86 17.34
C PRO A 141 -13.60 2.00 18.35
N GLY A 142 -14.56 2.87 18.03
CA GLY A 142 -14.94 4.01 18.87
C GLY A 142 -13.98 5.21 18.82
N GLN A 143 -12.96 5.19 17.96
CA GLN A 143 -12.02 6.31 17.78
C GLN A 143 -12.18 6.98 16.40
N ASP A 144 -12.64 6.23 15.40
CA ASP A 144 -12.85 6.75 14.05
C ASP A 144 -13.91 7.86 14.05
N ARG A 145 -13.60 8.97 13.39
CA ARG A 145 -14.49 10.12 13.30
C ARG A 145 -15.65 9.92 12.33
N MET A 146 -15.37 9.22 11.22
CA MET A 146 -16.36 8.89 10.20
C MET A 146 -16.22 7.43 9.79
N THR A 147 -17.33 6.78 9.43
CA THR A 147 -17.37 5.40 8.98
C THR A 147 -17.20 5.31 7.47
N PRO A 148 -16.19 4.58 6.95
CA PRO A 148 -15.95 4.41 5.52
C PRO A 148 -16.86 3.36 4.90
N TRP A 149 -17.28 3.61 3.64
CA TRP A 149 -17.94 2.68 2.75
C TRP A 149 -17.27 2.71 1.40
N PHE A 150 -17.35 1.60 0.62
CA PHE A 150 -16.63 1.48 -0.65
C PHE A 150 -17.52 0.87 -1.73
N ILE A 151 -17.49 1.46 -2.93
CA ILE A 151 -17.95 0.86 -4.18
C ILE A 151 -16.73 0.82 -5.10
N ASP A 152 -16.21 -0.38 -5.33
CA ASP A 152 -14.99 -0.62 -6.11
C ASP A 152 -15.23 -1.57 -7.31
N ASN A 153 -16.50 -1.75 -7.68
CA ASN A 153 -16.91 -2.57 -8.81
C ASN A 153 -18.22 -2.04 -9.41
N THR A 154 -18.55 -2.48 -10.62
CA THR A 154 -19.82 -2.19 -11.31
C THR A 154 -20.84 -3.31 -11.17
N ASP A 155 -20.69 -4.22 -10.21
CA ASP A 155 -21.65 -5.27 -9.91
C ASP A 155 -22.92 -4.67 -9.27
N PRO A 156 -24.10 -4.78 -9.93
CA PRO A 156 -25.35 -4.20 -9.41
C PRO A 156 -25.73 -4.73 -8.03
N ASP A 157 -25.50 -6.02 -7.78
CA ASP A 157 -25.83 -6.65 -6.50
C ASP A 157 -24.97 -6.10 -5.36
N GLY A 158 -23.68 -5.89 -5.62
CA GLY A 158 -22.75 -5.24 -4.69
C GLY A 158 -23.13 -3.78 -4.41
N ILE A 159 -23.53 -3.03 -5.45
CA ILE A 159 -23.99 -1.65 -5.31
C ILE A 159 -25.29 -1.59 -4.50
N ASP A 160 -26.26 -2.48 -4.77
CA ASP A 160 -27.51 -2.56 -4.03
C ASP A 160 -27.32 -2.88 -2.56
N GLN A 161 -26.34 -3.73 -2.21
CA GLN A 161 -25.97 -3.99 -0.81
C GLN A 161 -25.49 -2.72 -0.10
N ILE A 162 -24.69 -1.89 -0.76
CA ILE A 162 -24.22 -0.61 -0.18
C ILE A 162 -25.38 0.38 -0.09
N LYS A 163 -26.22 0.53 -1.14
CA LYS A 163 -27.42 1.39 -1.13
C LYS A 163 -28.34 0.99 0.04
N ALA A 164 -28.58 -0.29 0.25
CA ALA A 164 -29.43 -0.77 1.36
C ALA A 164 -28.86 -0.43 2.74
N LYS A 165 -27.54 -0.54 2.92
CA LYS A 165 -26.85 -0.15 4.18
C LYS A 165 -26.91 1.36 4.43
N LEU A 166 -26.85 2.17 3.37
CA LEU A 166 -26.83 3.63 3.43
C LEU A 166 -28.22 4.27 3.36
N ALA A 167 -29.29 3.54 3.10
CA ALA A 167 -30.63 4.07 2.81
C ALA A 167 -31.11 5.16 3.78
N ASN A 168 -30.89 4.98 5.10
CA ASN A 168 -31.25 5.97 6.12
C ASN A 168 -30.06 6.85 6.56
N LEU A 169 -28.93 6.77 5.87
CA LEU A 169 -27.68 7.46 6.21
C LEU A 169 -27.22 8.42 5.10
N LEU A 170 -27.90 8.43 3.94
CA LEU A 170 -27.52 9.26 2.79
C LEU A 170 -27.33 10.72 3.16
N GLY A 171 -28.26 11.32 3.92
CA GLY A 171 -28.18 12.70 4.35
C GLY A 171 -27.03 13.01 5.31
N LYS A 172 -26.34 11.99 5.85
CA LYS A 172 -25.13 12.10 6.67
C LYS A 172 -23.90 11.48 6.03
N THR A 173 -23.96 11.13 4.74
CA THR A 173 -22.88 10.50 3.99
C THR A 173 -22.24 11.48 3.00
N LEU A 174 -20.92 11.63 3.08
CA LEU A 174 -20.10 12.35 2.09
C LEU A 174 -19.63 11.35 1.02
N VAL A 175 -19.93 11.62 -0.25
CA VAL A 175 -19.53 10.74 -1.37
C VAL A 175 -18.26 11.26 -2.01
N ILE A 176 -17.23 10.42 -2.09
CA ILE A 176 -15.93 10.75 -2.66
C ILE A 176 -15.76 9.95 -3.95
N VAL A 177 -15.87 10.61 -5.09
CA VAL A 177 -15.72 9.99 -6.40
C VAL A 177 -14.29 10.18 -6.86
N ILE A 178 -13.57 9.07 -7.12
CA ILE A 178 -12.14 9.08 -7.43
C ILE A 178 -11.88 8.47 -8.80
N SER A 179 -11.52 9.31 -9.78
CA SER A 179 -11.17 8.86 -11.13
C SER A 179 -10.27 9.88 -11.81
N LYS A 180 -9.03 9.49 -12.16
CA LYS A 180 -8.05 10.37 -12.80
C LYS A 180 -8.55 10.92 -14.12
N SER A 181 -9.02 10.06 -15.02
CA SER A 181 -9.56 10.45 -16.34
C SER A 181 -11.01 10.95 -16.30
N GLY A 182 -11.73 10.64 -15.22
CA GLY A 182 -13.17 10.84 -15.14
C GLY A 182 -14.00 9.94 -16.06
N GLY A 183 -13.34 9.04 -16.81
CA GLY A 183 -13.96 8.18 -17.82
C GLY A 183 -14.07 6.72 -17.45
N THR A 184 -13.48 6.29 -16.33
CA THR A 184 -13.48 4.90 -15.84
C THR A 184 -14.90 4.42 -15.63
N LYS A 185 -15.29 3.36 -16.32
CA LYS A 185 -16.70 2.91 -16.38
C LYS A 185 -17.25 2.48 -15.03
N GLU A 186 -16.48 1.75 -14.26
CA GLU A 186 -16.87 1.25 -12.94
C GLU A 186 -17.16 2.41 -11.98
N THR A 187 -16.26 3.38 -11.90
CA THR A 187 -16.45 4.58 -11.07
C THR A 187 -17.64 5.40 -11.54
N ARG A 188 -17.77 5.62 -12.86
CA ARG A 188 -18.89 6.36 -13.42
C ARG A 188 -20.23 5.69 -13.12
N ASN A 189 -20.32 4.36 -13.31
CA ASN A 189 -21.55 3.61 -13.06
C ASN A 189 -21.94 3.68 -11.58
N GLY A 190 -20.99 3.42 -10.65
CA GLY A 190 -21.24 3.56 -9.22
C GLY A 190 -21.69 4.97 -8.82
N MET A 191 -21.07 6.02 -9.40
CA MET A 191 -21.49 7.41 -9.18
C MET A 191 -22.94 7.65 -9.63
N LEU A 192 -23.31 7.19 -10.83
CA LEU A 192 -24.67 7.38 -11.34
C LEU A 192 -25.72 6.64 -10.52
N GLU A 193 -25.43 5.42 -10.08
CA GLU A 193 -26.31 4.62 -9.21
C GLU A 193 -26.52 5.29 -7.85
N ILE A 194 -25.48 5.86 -7.26
CA ILE A 194 -25.57 6.56 -5.99
C ILE A 194 -26.25 7.92 -6.17
N HIS A 195 -25.95 8.65 -7.26
CA HIS A 195 -26.66 9.89 -7.59
C HIS A 195 -28.18 9.66 -7.67
N ALA A 196 -28.63 8.62 -8.39
CA ALA A 196 -30.04 8.25 -8.46
C ALA A 196 -30.62 7.94 -7.07
N ALA A 197 -29.88 7.26 -6.19
CA ALA A 197 -30.33 7.00 -4.82
C ALA A 197 -30.55 8.29 -3.99
N TYR A 198 -29.71 9.30 -4.19
CA TYR A 198 -29.92 10.62 -3.58
C TYR A 198 -31.15 11.31 -4.14
N GLU A 199 -31.37 11.29 -5.47
CA GLU A 199 -32.57 11.85 -6.10
C GLU A 199 -33.85 11.16 -5.60
N GLU A 200 -33.86 9.83 -5.52
CA GLU A 200 -34.98 9.04 -4.97
C GLU A 200 -35.28 9.42 -3.51
N ALA A 201 -34.23 9.72 -2.72
CA ALA A 201 -34.37 10.18 -1.35
C ALA A 201 -34.76 11.67 -1.24
N GLY A 202 -34.87 12.40 -2.36
CA GLY A 202 -35.14 13.85 -2.37
C GLY A 202 -33.97 14.70 -1.89
N LEU A 203 -32.75 14.20 -1.98
CA LEU A 203 -31.52 14.84 -1.54
C LEU A 203 -30.73 15.41 -2.74
N ASP A 204 -30.04 16.52 -2.53
CA ASP A 204 -29.16 17.13 -3.53
C ASP A 204 -27.77 16.46 -3.45
N PHE A 205 -27.46 15.59 -4.41
CA PHE A 205 -26.18 14.89 -4.50
C PHE A 205 -24.98 15.84 -4.49
N SER A 206 -25.08 17.00 -5.15
CA SER A 206 -23.99 17.97 -5.25
C SER A 206 -23.51 18.50 -3.89
N LYS A 207 -24.40 18.53 -2.90
CA LYS A 207 -24.10 18.96 -1.52
C LYS A 207 -23.44 17.88 -0.67
N HIS A 208 -23.33 16.67 -1.21
CA HIS A 208 -22.73 15.52 -0.56
C HIS A 208 -21.52 14.96 -1.33
N ALA A 209 -21.20 15.54 -2.49
CA ALA A 209 -20.19 14.98 -3.40
C ALA A 209 -18.86 15.75 -3.38
N VAL A 210 -17.78 15.00 -3.39
CA VAL A 210 -16.38 15.46 -3.54
C VAL A 210 -15.75 14.70 -4.70
N ALA A 211 -15.00 15.39 -5.56
CA ALA A 211 -14.25 14.76 -6.63
C ALA A 211 -12.75 14.75 -6.33
N ILE A 212 -12.09 13.62 -6.60
CA ILE A 212 -10.62 13.52 -6.70
C ILE A 212 -10.31 13.10 -8.14
N THR A 213 -9.79 14.03 -8.95
CA THR A 213 -9.72 13.84 -10.39
C THR A 213 -8.64 14.69 -11.05
N GLY A 214 -8.29 14.36 -12.29
CA GLY A 214 -7.41 15.20 -13.12
C GLY A 214 -8.11 16.49 -13.52
N GLU A 215 -7.37 17.58 -13.56
CA GLU A 215 -7.85 18.87 -14.02
C GLU A 215 -8.37 18.77 -15.47
N GLY A 216 -9.56 19.34 -15.72
CA GLY A 216 -10.21 19.31 -17.03
C GLY A 216 -10.78 17.95 -17.45
N SER A 217 -10.70 16.93 -16.60
CA SER A 217 -11.33 15.62 -16.85
C SER A 217 -12.85 15.70 -16.91
N ASN A 218 -13.50 14.66 -17.44
CA ASN A 218 -14.98 14.60 -17.44
C ASN A 218 -15.59 14.76 -16.03
N LEU A 219 -14.97 14.15 -15.02
CA LEU A 219 -15.43 14.25 -13.64
C LEU A 219 -15.21 15.65 -13.07
N ASP A 220 -14.09 16.30 -13.41
CA ASP A 220 -13.81 17.68 -13.02
C ASP A 220 -14.85 18.65 -13.59
N GLN A 221 -15.22 18.46 -14.86
CA GLN A 221 -16.25 19.26 -15.52
C GLN A 221 -17.64 19.08 -14.87
N ILE A 222 -18.04 17.84 -14.57
CA ILE A 222 -19.30 17.54 -13.87
C ILE A 222 -19.29 18.21 -12.49
N ALA A 223 -18.29 17.95 -11.68
CA ALA A 223 -18.19 18.48 -10.32
C ALA A 223 -18.14 20.01 -10.28
N SER A 224 -17.51 20.64 -11.28
CA SER A 224 -17.48 22.09 -11.42
C SER A 224 -18.86 22.66 -11.82
N THR A 225 -19.50 22.05 -12.82
CA THR A 225 -20.79 22.52 -13.35
C THR A 225 -21.89 22.39 -12.31
N GLU A 226 -21.91 21.29 -11.58
CA GLU A 226 -22.89 20.99 -10.54
C GLU A 226 -22.54 21.61 -9.18
N SER A 227 -21.39 22.30 -9.08
CA SER A 227 -20.92 22.94 -7.83
C SER A 227 -20.83 21.97 -6.65
N TRP A 228 -20.13 20.86 -6.85
CA TRP A 228 -19.87 19.89 -5.78
C TRP A 228 -19.13 20.53 -4.59
N VAL A 229 -19.24 19.93 -3.42
CA VAL A 229 -18.70 20.46 -2.15
C VAL A 229 -17.23 20.82 -2.26
N GLN A 230 -16.41 19.93 -2.87
CA GLN A 230 -14.99 20.17 -3.06
C GLN A 230 -14.44 19.34 -4.22
N ARG A 231 -13.31 19.79 -4.79
CA ARG A 231 -12.52 19.06 -5.78
C ARG A 231 -11.06 19.04 -5.33
N PHE A 232 -10.39 17.87 -5.47
CA PHE A 232 -8.98 17.70 -5.21
C PHE A 232 -8.27 17.19 -6.47
N PRO A 233 -7.03 17.60 -6.71
CA PRO A 233 -6.31 17.22 -7.92
C PRO A 233 -5.81 15.76 -7.86
N MET A 234 -5.75 15.16 -9.04
CA MET A 234 -5.06 13.90 -9.29
C MET A 234 -4.12 14.11 -10.47
N TRP A 235 -2.81 14.21 -10.18
CA TRP A 235 -1.80 14.61 -11.16
C TRP A 235 -1.37 13.45 -12.07
N ASP A 236 -0.93 13.78 -13.28
CA ASP A 236 -0.49 12.78 -14.27
C ASP A 236 0.77 12.03 -13.84
N TRP A 237 1.65 12.70 -13.11
CA TRP A 237 2.89 12.11 -12.57
C TRP A 237 2.68 11.24 -11.32
N VAL A 238 1.43 10.99 -10.90
CA VAL A 238 1.08 10.03 -9.84
C VAL A 238 0.35 8.86 -10.48
N GLY A 239 0.94 7.67 -10.39
CA GLY A 239 0.30 6.42 -10.80
C GLY A 239 -0.83 5.99 -9.88
N GLY A 240 -1.81 5.23 -10.38
CA GLY A 240 -2.93 4.74 -9.56
C GLY A 240 -2.46 3.91 -8.36
N ARG A 241 -1.56 2.95 -8.59
CA ARG A 241 -1.03 2.04 -7.54
C ARG A 241 -0.07 2.68 -6.54
N THR A 242 0.37 3.93 -6.79
CA THR A 242 1.24 4.72 -5.92
C THR A 242 0.59 6.01 -5.44
N SER A 243 -0.76 6.08 -5.47
CA SER A 243 -1.53 7.29 -5.15
C SER A 243 -1.89 7.43 -3.68
N GLU A 244 -1.50 6.52 -2.80
CA GLU A 244 -1.95 6.51 -1.41
C GLU A 244 -1.45 7.72 -0.61
N THR A 245 -0.30 8.30 -0.98
CA THR A 245 0.22 9.53 -0.39
C THR A 245 -0.28 10.82 -1.06
N SER A 246 -1.19 10.72 -2.05
CA SER A 246 -1.92 11.85 -2.65
C SER A 246 -3.28 12.07 -1.98
N ALA A 247 -4.09 12.97 -2.54
CA ALA A 247 -5.47 13.20 -2.08
C ALA A 247 -6.31 11.91 -2.07
N VAL A 248 -5.98 10.93 -2.92
CA VAL A 248 -6.68 9.62 -3.01
C VAL A 248 -6.68 8.88 -1.68
N GLY A 249 -5.53 8.79 -1.01
CA GLY A 249 -5.43 8.14 0.29
C GLY A 249 -5.57 9.11 1.46
N LEU A 250 -4.99 10.32 1.34
CA LEU A 250 -4.93 11.25 2.47
C LEU A 250 -6.29 11.83 2.86
N LEU A 251 -7.18 12.12 1.91
CA LEU A 251 -8.50 12.66 2.23
C LEU A 251 -9.36 11.66 3.02
N PRO A 252 -9.54 10.40 2.57
CA PRO A 252 -10.27 9.40 3.35
C PRO A 252 -9.66 9.15 4.73
N ALA A 253 -8.32 9.04 4.81
CA ALA A 253 -7.61 8.84 6.06
C ALA A 253 -7.85 9.98 7.05
N ALA A 254 -7.77 11.23 6.58
CA ALA A 254 -8.03 12.41 7.39
C ALA A 254 -9.50 12.48 7.85
N LEU A 255 -10.47 12.19 6.98
CA LEU A 255 -11.90 12.14 7.33
C LEU A 255 -12.20 11.08 8.39
N GLN A 256 -11.51 9.93 8.32
CA GLN A 256 -11.61 8.88 9.33
C GLN A 256 -10.92 9.28 10.67
N GLY A 257 -10.12 10.35 10.66
CA GLY A 257 -9.48 10.90 11.85
C GLY A 257 -8.05 10.41 12.06
N PHE A 258 -7.41 9.84 11.04
CA PHE A 258 -6.04 9.33 11.15
C PHE A 258 -4.98 10.44 11.05
N ASP A 259 -3.81 10.22 11.66
CA ASP A 259 -2.64 11.10 11.58
C ASP A 259 -1.98 11.00 10.19
N ILE A 260 -2.47 11.79 9.22
CA ILE A 260 -1.91 11.84 7.87
C ILE A 260 -0.50 12.47 7.84
N ASP A 261 -0.16 13.32 8.80
CA ASP A 261 1.20 13.85 8.92
C ASP A 261 2.18 12.77 9.38
N GLY A 262 1.77 11.93 10.35
CA GLY A 262 2.51 10.74 10.76
C GLY A 262 2.71 9.78 9.60
N PHE A 263 1.65 9.54 8.81
CA PHE A 263 1.69 8.69 7.63
C PHE A 263 2.72 9.18 6.60
N LEU A 264 2.68 10.46 6.25
CA LEU A 264 3.65 11.06 5.31
C LEU A 264 5.07 11.06 5.89
N ARG A 265 5.24 11.34 7.19
CA ARG A 265 6.57 11.28 7.85
C ARG A 265 7.15 9.86 7.80
N GLY A 266 6.34 8.82 8.02
CA GLY A 266 6.80 7.43 7.93
C GLY A 266 7.26 7.07 6.52
N ALA A 267 6.51 7.47 5.51
CA ALA A 267 6.87 7.26 4.11
C ALA A 267 8.15 8.04 3.73
N ALA A 268 8.26 9.31 4.11
CA ALA A 268 9.45 10.14 3.87
C ALA A 268 10.70 9.57 4.56
N ALA A 269 10.57 9.09 5.81
CA ALA A 269 11.68 8.49 6.53
C ALA A 269 12.16 7.20 5.85
N CYS A 270 11.25 6.40 5.31
CA CYS A 270 11.60 5.22 4.53
C CYS A 270 12.33 5.60 3.22
N ASP A 271 11.86 6.62 2.51
CA ASP A 271 12.55 7.12 1.32
C ASP A 271 13.98 7.56 1.64
N GLU A 272 14.20 8.24 2.77
CA GLU A 272 15.53 8.69 3.19
C GLU A 272 16.49 7.52 3.43
N VAL A 273 16.04 6.49 4.17
CA VAL A 273 16.85 5.28 4.41
C VAL A 273 17.13 4.53 3.12
N THR A 274 16.17 4.47 2.21
CA THR A 274 16.28 3.71 0.95
C THR A 274 17.01 4.47 -0.17
N ARG A 275 17.44 5.72 0.04
CA ARG A 275 18.42 6.42 -0.82
C ARG A 275 19.85 6.01 -0.55
N ASN A 276 20.10 5.29 0.56
CA ASN A 276 21.43 4.74 0.81
C ASN A 276 21.82 3.73 -0.27
N GLU A 277 22.99 3.89 -0.85
CA GLU A 277 23.50 3.01 -1.93
C GLU A 277 24.18 1.73 -1.41
N SER A 278 24.21 1.51 -0.08
CA SER A 278 24.71 0.27 0.52
C SER A 278 23.60 -0.78 0.60
N PHE A 279 23.86 -1.97 0.09
CA PHE A 279 22.96 -3.11 0.25
C PHE A 279 22.63 -3.39 1.73
N GLU A 280 23.63 -3.29 2.61
CA GLU A 280 23.49 -3.60 4.03
C GLU A 280 22.63 -2.58 4.79
N GLU A 281 22.58 -1.33 4.31
CA GLU A 281 21.89 -0.21 4.96
C GLU A 281 20.60 0.22 4.25
N ASN A 282 20.20 -0.54 3.22
CA ASN A 282 19.01 -0.23 2.41
C ASN A 282 18.02 -1.41 2.41
N PRO A 283 16.91 -1.32 3.16
CA PRO A 283 15.95 -2.43 3.26
C PRO A 283 15.24 -2.72 1.93
N ALA A 284 15.02 -1.72 1.07
CA ALA A 284 14.42 -1.93 -0.24
C ALA A 284 15.37 -2.69 -1.19
N ALA A 285 16.66 -2.39 -1.14
CA ALA A 285 17.68 -3.12 -1.89
C ALA A 285 17.80 -4.58 -1.43
N GLN A 286 17.75 -4.82 -0.12
CA GLN A 286 17.74 -6.18 0.43
C GLN A 286 16.51 -6.97 -0.04
N LEU A 287 15.33 -6.38 0.04
CA LEU A 287 14.09 -7.02 -0.44
C LEU A 287 14.14 -7.27 -1.95
N ALA A 288 14.53 -6.28 -2.75
CA ALA A 288 14.63 -6.40 -4.20
C ALA A 288 15.61 -7.52 -4.61
N ALA A 289 16.78 -7.61 -3.96
CA ALA A 289 17.73 -8.67 -4.21
C ALA A 289 17.16 -10.05 -3.84
N MET A 290 16.40 -10.17 -2.75
CA MET A 290 15.77 -11.44 -2.36
C MET A 290 14.62 -11.83 -3.30
N TRP A 291 13.86 -10.88 -3.81
CA TRP A 291 12.83 -11.15 -4.82
C TRP A 291 13.46 -11.57 -6.16
N TYR A 292 14.54 -10.89 -6.56
CA TYR A 292 15.33 -11.27 -7.74
C TYR A 292 15.88 -12.70 -7.59
N TYR A 293 16.51 -13.01 -6.44
CA TYR A 293 17.03 -14.33 -6.13
C TYR A 293 15.95 -15.42 -6.21
N SER A 294 14.81 -15.21 -5.53
CA SER A 294 13.71 -16.17 -5.49
C SER A 294 13.08 -16.40 -6.86
N GLY A 295 12.95 -15.34 -7.63
CA GLY A 295 12.34 -15.36 -8.95
C GLY A 295 13.28 -15.69 -10.10
N ASP A 296 14.58 -15.93 -9.83
CA ASP A 296 15.60 -16.14 -10.84
C ASP A 296 15.64 -14.99 -11.87
N GLY A 297 15.45 -13.76 -11.39
CA GLY A 297 15.37 -12.55 -12.19
C GLY A 297 14.10 -12.35 -13.02
N GLN A 298 13.20 -13.34 -13.06
CA GLN A 298 11.98 -13.35 -13.90
C GLN A 298 10.68 -13.50 -13.11
N GLY A 299 10.76 -13.69 -11.77
CA GLY A 299 9.57 -13.89 -10.95
C GLY A 299 8.98 -15.30 -11.00
N ARG A 300 9.83 -16.32 -11.14
CA ARG A 300 9.42 -17.74 -11.25
C ARG A 300 8.78 -18.30 -9.98
N LYS A 301 8.84 -17.59 -8.86
CA LYS A 301 8.18 -17.94 -7.60
C LYS A 301 7.22 -16.85 -7.18
N ASP A 302 6.08 -17.27 -6.68
CA ASP A 302 5.06 -16.42 -6.11
C ASP A 302 5.50 -15.86 -4.75
N MET A 303 5.03 -14.68 -4.41
CA MET A 303 5.20 -14.05 -3.10
C MET A 303 3.98 -14.32 -2.22
N VAL A 304 4.20 -15.01 -1.11
CA VAL A 304 3.15 -15.20 -0.09
C VAL A 304 3.36 -14.15 1.01
N ILE A 305 2.43 -13.22 1.12
CA ILE A 305 2.42 -12.20 2.20
C ILE A 305 1.63 -12.76 3.38
N LEU A 306 2.31 -12.95 4.50
CA LEU A 306 1.72 -13.58 5.69
C LEU A 306 1.93 -12.71 6.94
N PRO A 307 1.11 -11.66 7.12
CA PRO A 307 1.15 -10.83 8.32
C PRO A 307 0.50 -11.54 9.51
N TYR A 308 1.16 -11.53 10.65
CA TYR A 308 0.61 -11.98 11.92
C TYR A 308 -0.05 -10.79 12.65
N LYS A 309 -1.06 -10.22 11.98
CA LYS A 309 -1.83 -9.07 12.47
C LYS A 309 -3.11 -8.90 11.63
N ASP A 310 -4.28 -8.99 12.25
CA ASP A 310 -5.57 -8.87 11.56
C ASP A 310 -5.75 -7.54 10.83
N ARG A 311 -5.19 -6.46 11.37
CA ARG A 311 -5.24 -5.12 10.76
C ARG A 311 -4.48 -5.04 9.44
N LEU A 312 -3.57 -5.98 9.14
CA LEU A 312 -2.82 -6.06 7.88
C LEU A 312 -3.43 -7.06 6.88
N GLU A 313 -4.63 -7.58 7.12
CA GLU A 313 -5.29 -8.58 6.26
C GLU A 313 -5.39 -8.15 4.79
N LEU A 314 -5.64 -6.87 4.51
CA LEU A 314 -5.77 -6.36 3.15
C LEU A 314 -4.43 -5.97 2.51
N PHE A 315 -3.31 -6.14 3.19
CA PHE A 315 -2.01 -5.72 2.67
C PHE A 315 -1.63 -6.50 1.40
N SER A 316 -1.83 -7.82 1.37
CA SER A 316 -1.56 -8.61 0.16
C SER A 316 -2.43 -8.17 -1.01
N LYS A 317 -3.70 -7.81 -0.78
CA LYS A 317 -4.61 -7.30 -1.82
C LYS A 317 -4.12 -5.96 -2.39
N TYR A 318 -3.64 -5.05 -1.54
CA TYR A 318 -2.98 -3.81 -1.96
C TYR A 318 -1.72 -4.10 -2.79
N LEU A 319 -0.87 -5.03 -2.32
CA LEU A 319 0.37 -5.40 -2.99
C LEU A 319 0.15 -6.14 -4.32
N GLN A 320 -0.99 -6.79 -4.52
CA GLN A 320 -1.31 -7.39 -5.83
C GLN A 320 -1.21 -6.34 -6.92
N GLN A 321 -1.84 -5.17 -6.74
CA GLN A 321 -1.74 -4.12 -7.74
C GLN A 321 -0.34 -3.53 -7.78
N LEU A 322 0.22 -3.13 -6.64
CA LEU A 322 1.53 -2.50 -6.61
C LEU A 322 2.63 -3.36 -7.26
N ILE A 323 2.67 -4.65 -6.96
CA ILE A 323 3.73 -5.55 -7.42
C ILE A 323 3.42 -6.14 -8.79
N MET A 324 2.22 -6.73 -8.96
CA MET A 324 1.91 -7.51 -10.17
C MET A 324 1.75 -6.61 -11.40
N GLU A 325 1.09 -5.46 -11.24
CA GLU A 325 0.93 -4.50 -12.34
C GLU A 325 2.24 -3.78 -12.69
N SER A 326 3.11 -3.52 -11.69
CA SER A 326 4.41 -2.89 -11.94
C SER A 326 5.43 -3.85 -12.55
N LEU A 327 5.50 -5.09 -12.07
CA LEU A 327 6.52 -6.06 -12.47
C LEU A 327 6.07 -7.01 -13.60
N GLY A 328 4.76 -7.10 -13.87
CA GLY A 328 4.21 -7.92 -14.96
C GLY A 328 4.51 -7.29 -16.31
N LYS A 329 5.58 -7.73 -17.00
CA LYS A 329 6.05 -7.22 -18.27
C LYS A 329 6.23 -8.33 -19.29
N GLU A 330 5.74 -8.09 -20.50
CA GLU A 330 6.00 -8.95 -21.66
C GLU A 330 7.41 -8.74 -22.22
N LEU A 331 7.85 -7.48 -22.29
CA LEU A 331 9.12 -7.09 -22.89
C LEU A 331 10.10 -6.55 -21.85
N ASP A 332 11.40 -6.68 -22.14
CA ASP A 332 12.47 -5.94 -21.48
C ASP A 332 12.71 -4.58 -22.17
N LEU A 333 13.64 -3.78 -21.63
CA LEU A 333 14.02 -2.47 -22.20
C LEU A 333 14.60 -2.55 -23.61
N ASP A 334 15.13 -3.71 -24.03
CA ASP A 334 15.68 -3.97 -25.35
C ASP A 334 14.61 -4.51 -26.34
N GLY A 335 13.36 -4.70 -25.89
CA GLY A 335 12.25 -5.22 -26.67
C GLY A 335 12.23 -6.75 -26.82
N ASN A 336 12.98 -7.48 -26.01
CA ASN A 336 12.94 -8.94 -26.00
C ASN A 336 11.76 -9.43 -25.17
N ILE A 337 11.11 -10.52 -25.59
CA ILE A 337 10.04 -11.17 -24.84
C ILE A 337 10.63 -11.86 -23.62
N VAL A 338 10.24 -11.42 -22.43
CA VAL A 338 10.70 -11.95 -21.13
C VAL A 338 9.55 -12.57 -20.31
N ASN A 339 8.32 -12.09 -20.44
CA ASN A 339 7.14 -12.55 -19.68
C ASN A 339 7.44 -12.67 -18.18
N GLN A 340 7.91 -11.60 -17.57
CA GLN A 340 8.28 -11.56 -16.17
C GLN A 340 7.15 -11.04 -15.26
N GLY A 341 7.24 -11.34 -13.96
CA GLY A 341 6.32 -10.85 -12.94
C GLY A 341 6.32 -11.74 -11.71
N ILE A 342 5.87 -11.20 -10.58
CA ILE A 342 5.76 -11.94 -9.32
C ILE A 342 4.29 -11.96 -8.92
N ALA A 343 3.65 -13.12 -8.88
CA ALA A 343 2.30 -13.24 -8.32
C ALA A 343 2.32 -13.06 -6.80
N VAL A 344 1.30 -12.41 -6.26
CA VAL A 344 1.18 -12.08 -4.83
C VAL A 344 -0.13 -12.62 -4.29
N TYR A 345 -0.08 -13.35 -3.18
CA TYR A 345 -1.26 -13.79 -2.44
C TYR A 345 -0.96 -13.93 -0.94
N GLY A 346 -1.97 -14.23 -0.16
CA GLY A 346 -1.92 -14.37 1.29
C GLY A 346 -2.95 -13.48 1.95
N ASN A 347 -3.28 -13.76 3.20
CA ASN A 347 -4.22 -12.98 3.98
C ASN A 347 -3.63 -12.63 5.34
N LYS A 348 -3.65 -13.57 6.30
CA LYS A 348 -3.09 -13.35 7.65
C LYS A 348 -2.78 -14.67 8.38
N GLY A 349 -1.73 -14.71 9.15
CA GLY A 349 -1.50 -15.68 10.21
C GLY A 349 -2.37 -15.35 11.44
N SER A 350 -2.93 -16.27 12.18
CA SER A 350 -2.80 -17.74 12.03
C SER A 350 -3.90 -18.35 11.16
N THR A 351 -4.83 -17.55 10.66
CA THR A 351 -5.96 -18.02 9.84
C THR A 351 -5.49 -18.84 8.63
N ASP A 352 -4.48 -18.38 7.93
CA ASP A 352 -3.93 -19.04 6.74
C ASP A 352 -3.29 -20.41 7.04
N GLN A 353 -2.87 -20.65 8.31
CA GLN A 353 -2.40 -21.96 8.75
C GLN A 353 -3.50 -23.04 8.66
N HIS A 354 -4.76 -22.63 8.78
CA HIS A 354 -5.94 -23.50 8.66
C HIS A 354 -6.54 -23.50 7.25
N ALA A 355 -5.94 -22.78 6.31
CA ALA A 355 -6.40 -22.70 4.93
C ALA A 355 -5.43 -23.38 3.95
N TYR A 356 -4.18 -22.91 3.85
CA TYR A 356 -3.27 -23.37 2.80
C TYR A 356 -1.81 -23.56 3.22
N VAL A 357 -1.41 -23.28 4.47
CA VAL A 357 0.00 -23.45 4.90
C VAL A 357 0.49 -24.89 4.77
N GLN A 358 -0.41 -25.88 4.84
CA GLN A 358 -0.07 -27.26 4.51
C GLN A 358 0.45 -27.38 3.06
N GLN A 359 -0.20 -26.73 2.09
CA GLN A 359 0.26 -26.68 0.70
C GLN A 359 1.65 -26.05 0.60
N LEU A 360 1.88 -24.96 1.31
CA LEU A 360 3.20 -24.30 1.33
C LEU A 360 4.27 -25.23 1.89
N ARG A 361 3.97 -25.97 2.95
CA ARG A 361 4.93 -26.86 3.57
C ARG A 361 5.21 -28.11 2.70
N ASP A 362 4.19 -28.77 2.23
CA ASP A 362 4.25 -30.13 1.68
C ASP A 362 4.07 -30.19 0.15
N GLY A 363 3.56 -29.12 -0.48
CA GLY A 363 3.26 -29.06 -1.90
C GLY A 363 4.44 -28.57 -2.77
N ILE A 364 4.12 -28.07 -3.97
CA ILE A 364 5.10 -27.56 -4.95
C ILE A 364 5.84 -26.35 -4.37
N HIS A 365 7.17 -26.33 -4.53
CA HIS A 365 8.00 -25.20 -4.11
C HIS A 365 8.12 -24.14 -5.22
N ASN A 366 7.05 -23.44 -5.48
CA ASN A 366 6.96 -22.33 -6.45
C ASN A 366 6.71 -20.99 -5.78
N PHE A 367 7.13 -20.80 -4.53
CA PHE A 367 6.87 -19.58 -3.76
C PHE A 367 8.03 -19.27 -2.80
N PHE A 368 8.01 -18.07 -2.26
CA PHE A 368 8.71 -17.67 -1.03
C PHE A 368 7.74 -16.91 -0.13
N VAL A 369 7.99 -16.91 1.18
CA VAL A 369 7.09 -16.27 2.15
C VAL A 369 7.71 -14.99 2.67
N THR A 370 6.94 -13.91 2.71
CA THR A 370 7.26 -12.71 3.48
C THR A 370 6.35 -12.63 4.70
N PHE A 371 6.92 -12.94 5.86
CA PHE A 371 6.24 -12.73 7.13
C PHE A 371 6.30 -11.27 7.53
N ILE A 372 5.19 -10.73 8.04
CA ILE A 372 5.17 -9.41 8.69
C ILE A 372 4.75 -9.62 10.14
N ARG A 373 5.65 -9.27 11.06
CA ARG A 373 5.45 -9.35 12.49
C ARG A 373 5.31 -7.95 13.08
N VAL A 374 4.31 -7.75 13.92
CA VAL A 374 4.08 -6.51 14.66
C VAL A 374 4.40 -6.76 16.12
N LEU A 375 5.41 -6.06 16.65
CA LEU A 375 5.95 -6.33 17.98
C LEU A 375 4.99 -5.93 19.11
N THR A 376 4.19 -4.88 18.91
CA THR A 376 3.14 -4.47 19.84
C THR A 376 1.81 -5.11 19.46
N HIS A 377 1.35 -6.06 20.23
CA HIS A 377 0.13 -6.79 19.93
C HIS A 377 -1.13 -5.94 20.06
N ARG A 378 -1.21 -5.07 21.06
CA ARG A 378 -2.31 -4.11 21.29
C ARG A 378 -1.84 -2.95 22.17
N ASP A 379 -2.56 -1.85 22.11
CA ASP A 379 -2.24 -0.63 22.90
C ASP A 379 -2.65 -0.75 24.38
N ASN A 380 -3.63 -1.62 24.67
CA ASN A 380 -4.15 -1.84 26.01
C ASN A 380 -3.55 -3.10 26.68
N THR A 381 -3.78 -3.25 27.98
CA THR A 381 -3.39 -4.44 28.73
C THR A 381 -3.99 -5.71 28.11
N SER A 382 -3.16 -6.72 27.92
CA SER A 382 -3.58 -8.03 27.44
C SER A 382 -4.08 -8.89 28.60
N MET A 383 -5.17 -9.60 28.37
CA MET A 383 -5.65 -10.63 29.28
C MET A 383 -4.81 -11.90 29.13
N GLU A 384 -4.44 -12.53 30.24
CA GLU A 384 -3.89 -13.88 30.22
C GLU A 384 -5.01 -14.88 29.88
N VAL A 385 -4.74 -15.74 28.88
CA VAL A 385 -5.64 -16.83 28.47
C VAL A 385 -5.19 -18.16 29.08
N ASP A 386 -3.91 -18.28 29.42
CA ASP A 386 -3.30 -19.31 30.26
C ASP A 386 -2.35 -18.62 31.25
N PRO A 387 -1.94 -19.27 32.35
CA PRO A 387 -1.03 -18.65 33.31
C PRO A 387 0.25 -18.10 32.68
N GLY A 388 0.42 -16.78 32.71
CA GLY A 388 1.56 -16.07 32.14
C GLY A 388 1.57 -15.97 30.62
N ILE A 389 0.49 -16.33 29.93
CA ILE A 389 0.40 -16.37 28.44
C ILE A 389 -0.80 -15.56 27.97
N THR A 390 -0.56 -14.64 27.03
CA THR A 390 -1.59 -13.85 26.37
C THR A 390 -1.91 -14.40 24.96
N THR A 391 -2.97 -13.89 24.34
CA THR A 391 -3.26 -14.18 22.91
C THR A 391 -2.16 -13.69 21.99
N GLY A 392 -1.42 -12.64 22.35
CA GLY A 392 -0.28 -12.14 21.60
C GLY A 392 0.88 -13.12 21.63
N ASP A 393 1.17 -13.75 22.77
CA ASP A 393 2.20 -14.78 22.88
C ASP A 393 1.87 -16.02 22.05
N TYR A 394 0.60 -16.41 21.99
CA TYR A 394 0.15 -17.46 21.08
C TYR A 394 0.35 -17.08 19.61
N LEU A 395 0.01 -15.86 19.22
CA LEU A 395 0.17 -15.38 17.84
C LEU A 395 1.64 -15.40 17.43
N ASP A 396 2.55 -14.96 18.32
CA ASP A 396 4.00 -15.05 18.10
C ASP A 396 4.48 -16.51 18.04
N GLY A 397 3.96 -17.38 18.87
CA GLY A 397 4.23 -18.81 18.85
C GLY A 397 3.82 -19.46 17.51
N PHE A 398 2.66 -19.09 16.99
CA PHE A 398 2.19 -19.56 15.68
C PHE A 398 3.07 -19.05 14.54
N TYR A 399 3.49 -17.78 14.56
CA TYR A 399 4.47 -17.25 13.61
C TYR A 399 5.79 -18.05 13.64
N GLN A 400 6.37 -18.21 14.82
CA GLN A 400 7.64 -18.93 14.97
C GLN A 400 7.53 -20.39 14.53
N GLY A 401 6.43 -21.07 14.89
CA GLY A 401 6.14 -22.45 14.49
C GLY A 401 6.03 -22.61 12.99
N THR A 402 5.28 -21.72 12.33
CA THR A 402 5.12 -21.73 10.86
C THR A 402 6.45 -21.46 10.15
N ARG A 403 7.18 -20.45 10.58
CA ARG A 403 8.50 -20.11 10.02
C ARG A 403 9.48 -21.27 10.16
N LYS A 404 9.49 -21.96 11.32
CA LYS A 404 10.31 -23.13 11.57
C LYS A 404 9.91 -24.31 10.68
N ALA A 405 8.62 -24.65 10.62
CA ALA A 405 8.09 -25.76 9.82
C ALA A 405 8.37 -25.58 8.32
N LEU A 406 8.26 -24.37 7.80
CA LEU A 406 8.61 -24.04 6.41
C LEU A 406 10.12 -24.24 6.18
N TYR A 407 10.97 -23.71 7.06
CA TYR A 407 12.43 -23.89 6.94
C TYR A 407 12.86 -25.36 6.98
N GLU A 408 12.29 -26.18 7.88
CA GLU A 408 12.58 -27.62 7.96
C GLU A 408 12.23 -28.35 6.66
N ASN A 409 11.29 -27.82 5.89
CA ASN A 409 10.91 -28.30 4.55
C ASN A 409 11.61 -27.53 3.40
N LYS A 410 12.69 -26.81 3.69
CA LYS A 410 13.50 -26.05 2.72
C LYS A 410 12.71 -24.96 1.98
N ARG A 411 11.69 -24.39 2.64
CA ARG A 411 10.93 -23.26 2.13
C ARG A 411 11.56 -21.97 2.61
N GLU A 412 11.79 -21.06 1.68
CA GLU A 412 12.46 -19.79 1.92
C GLU A 412 11.52 -18.76 2.50
N SER A 413 12.03 -17.92 3.38
CA SER A 413 11.22 -16.83 3.95
C SER A 413 12.05 -15.61 4.33
N ILE A 414 11.41 -14.45 4.20
CA ILE A 414 11.82 -13.14 4.69
C ILE A 414 10.96 -12.81 5.90
N THR A 415 11.50 -12.12 6.90
CA THR A 415 10.69 -11.56 7.99
C THR A 415 10.90 -10.06 8.09
N ILE A 416 9.80 -9.31 8.04
CA ILE A 416 9.75 -7.88 8.32
C ILE A 416 9.13 -7.72 9.71
N ASN A 417 9.85 -7.08 10.64
CA ASN A 417 9.28 -6.70 11.93
C ASN A 417 9.05 -5.19 11.94
N ILE A 418 7.88 -4.78 12.41
CA ILE A 418 7.53 -3.38 12.68
C ILE A 418 7.05 -3.24 14.13
N ASN A 419 7.23 -2.08 14.74
CA ASN A 419 6.96 -1.94 16.16
C ASN A 419 5.46 -2.02 16.49
N ASN A 420 4.63 -1.26 15.77
CA ASN A 420 3.19 -1.16 16.00
C ASN A 420 2.45 -0.80 14.70
N ILE A 421 1.13 -0.73 14.76
CA ILE A 421 0.28 -0.27 13.66
C ILE A 421 -0.22 1.14 13.97
N ASP A 422 0.43 2.12 13.36
CA ASP A 422 0.05 3.54 13.36
C ASP A 422 0.28 4.18 11.99
N GLY A 423 -0.06 5.46 11.84
CA GLY A 423 0.12 6.18 10.59
C GLY A 423 1.58 6.13 10.10
N PHE A 424 2.56 6.35 10.98
CA PHE A 424 3.98 6.32 10.62
C PHE A 424 4.40 4.96 10.05
N ASN A 425 4.11 3.87 10.75
CA ASN A 425 4.54 2.53 10.35
C ASN A 425 3.81 2.03 9.09
N ILE A 426 2.54 2.41 8.87
CA ILE A 426 1.81 2.05 7.64
C ILE A 426 2.33 2.86 6.45
N GLY A 427 2.56 4.18 6.60
CA GLY A 427 3.20 4.99 5.56
C GLY A 427 4.60 4.48 5.19
N MET A 428 5.39 4.13 6.20
CA MET A 428 6.72 3.52 6.04
C MET A 428 6.63 2.19 5.26
N LEU A 429 5.68 1.33 5.61
CA LEU A 429 5.53 0.00 4.99
C LEU A 429 5.12 0.12 3.51
N ILE A 430 4.20 1.03 3.18
CA ILE A 430 3.82 1.33 1.79
C ILE A 430 5.05 1.82 1.01
N ALA A 431 5.77 2.81 1.55
CA ALA A 431 6.96 3.36 0.91
C ALA A 431 8.06 2.31 0.70
N LEU A 432 8.27 1.41 1.68
CA LEU A 432 9.24 0.32 1.56
C LEU A 432 8.95 -0.56 0.34
N TYR A 433 7.70 -0.94 0.13
CA TYR A 433 7.32 -1.78 -1.01
C TYR A 433 7.36 -1.03 -2.34
N GLU A 434 6.96 0.24 -2.38
CA GLU A 434 7.08 1.07 -3.58
C GLU A 434 8.55 1.26 -3.98
N ARG A 435 9.45 1.52 -3.01
CA ARG A 435 10.91 1.62 -3.23
C ARG A 435 11.50 0.28 -3.67
N THR A 436 11.03 -0.83 -3.09
CA THR A 436 11.48 -2.18 -3.47
C THR A 436 11.09 -2.50 -4.92
N VAL A 437 9.86 -2.18 -5.31
CA VAL A 437 9.39 -2.36 -6.70
C VAL A 437 10.22 -1.51 -7.67
N GLY A 438 10.43 -0.22 -7.38
CA GLY A 438 11.28 0.64 -8.21
C GLY A 438 12.71 0.10 -8.32
N CYS A 439 13.31 -0.31 -7.20
CA CYS A 439 14.64 -0.91 -7.20
C CYS A 439 14.71 -2.19 -8.05
N LEU A 440 13.69 -3.05 -7.99
CA LEU A 440 13.66 -4.30 -8.75
C LEU A 440 13.43 -4.06 -10.25
N LEU A 441 12.59 -3.10 -10.63
CA LEU A 441 12.37 -2.73 -12.03
C LEU A 441 13.71 -2.42 -12.74
N TYR A 442 14.53 -1.56 -12.13
CA TYR A 442 15.84 -1.20 -12.70
C TYR A 442 16.93 -2.25 -12.48
N THR A 443 16.73 -3.21 -11.59
CA THR A 443 17.65 -4.33 -11.36
C THR A 443 17.43 -5.46 -12.37
N SER A 444 16.19 -5.70 -12.78
CA SER A 444 15.80 -6.79 -13.67
C SER A 444 15.80 -6.42 -15.15
N ASP A 445 16.17 -5.17 -15.52
CA ASP A 445 16.07 -4.63 -16.88
C ASP A 445 14.64 -4.69 -17.44
N ALA A 446 13.60 -4.66 -16.57
CA ALA A 446 12.21 -4.60 -16.98
C ALA A 446 11.90 -3.31 -17.74
N ALA A 447 11.04 -3.38 -18.77
CA ALA A 447 10.54 -2.18 -19.44
C ALA A 447 9.68 -1.36 -18.46
N ASP A 448 9.91 -0.05 -18.40
CA ASP A 448 9.06 0.87 -17.66
C ASP A 448 7.78 1.19 -18.47
N GLU A 449 6.63 1.07 -17.85
CA GLU A 449 5.35 1.63 -18.29
C GLU A 449 4.93 2.79 -17.40
#